data_e6b5b3c02bc693b6dd5ae374e7b1cdae
#
_entry.id   e6b5b3c02bc693b6dd5ae374e7b1cdae
#
_cell.length_a   1.000
_cell.length_b   1.000
_cell.length_c   1.000
_cell.angle_alpha   90.00
_cell.angle_beta   90.00
_cell.angle_gamma   90.00
#
_symmetry.space_group_name_H-M   'P 1'
#
loop_
_entity.id
_entity.type
_entity.pdbx_description
1 polymer ?
#
loop_
_entity_poly.entity_id
_entity_poly.type
_entity_poly.pdbx_seq_one_letter_code
_entity_poly.pdbx_strand_id
1 'polypeptide(L)'
;MRMFVQDAGELDALRAAAKTTVTALLAGMHAIRPGVQQRIVESVVESACWNSGAHGTDFWPWSMSGENTVFPRDFFSLALYDHLNKEMRAGELVRLDVGCEWQHYQGDLGRTVPVSGHYTDDQRETWNIFVAAYHAGAAVLRAGVTVDQAYEVWRSELLRHRATAKSALAQHAIDSWSKRENVPFWQIHATNLLAARPPAMLPAGMTVNFEPIASVDGQGFFLEDMYLITKEGAELLTPGVPYSAEQIEEEMLHASRP
;
A
#
# COMPACT_ATOMS: atom_id res chain seq x y z
N MET A 1 -24.19 -8.91 8.42
CA MET A 1 -23.06 -8.89 9.39
C MET A 1 -22.17 -10.13 9.27
N ARG A 2 -22.72 -11.34 9.11
CA ARG A 2 -21.93 -12.58 8.96
C ARG A 2 -20.99 -12.62 7.73
N MET A 3 -21.28 -11.86 6.68
CA MET A 3 -20.50 -11.78 5.45
C MET A 3 -19.12 -11.10 5.63
N PHE A 4 -18.95 -10.27 6.68
CA PHE A 4 -17.71 -9.53 6.93
C PHE A 4 -16.88 -10.09 8.08
N VAL A 5 -17.39 -11.08 8.82
CA VAL A 5 -16.72 -11.66 9.97
C VAL A 5 -16.23 -13.05 9.61
N GLN A 6 -14.91 -13.25 9.65
CA GLN A 6 -14.23 -14.48 9.29
C GLN A 6 -14.31 -15.50 10.44
N ASP A 7 -14.44 -16.78 10.06
CA ASP A 7 -14.23 -17.89 10.99
C ASP A 7 -12.74 -18.25 11.11
N ALA A 8 -12.40 -19.21 11.95
CA ALA A 8 -11.01 -19.59 12.20
C ALA A 8 -10.31 -20.14 10.96
N GLY A 9 -11.01 -20.95 10.14
CA GLY A 9 -10.44 -21.52 8.91
C GLY A 9 -10.19 -20.45 7.85
N GLU A 10 -11.13 -19.51 7.72
CA GLU A 10 -10.99 -18.35 6.85
C GLU A 10 -9.81 -17.45 7.27
N LEU A 11 -9.63 -17.22 8.57
CA LEU A 11 -8.51 -16.45 9.08
C LEU A 11 -7.16 -17.14 8.84
N ASP A 12 -7.08 -18.46 8.95
CA ASP A 12 -5.85 -19.20 8.65
C ASP A 12 -5.48 -19.09 7.17
N ALA A 13 -6.46 -19.17 6.26
CA ALA A 13 -6.24 -18.96 4.83
C ALA A 13 -5.83 -17.52 4.51
N LEU A 14 -6.45 -16.52 5.15
CA LEU A 14 -6.08 -15.11 5.01
C LEU A 14 -4.66 -14.82 5.51
N ARG A 15 -4.25 -15.40 6.64
CA ARG A 15 -2.86 -15.29 7.12
C ARG A 15 -1.86 -15.93 6.18
N ALA A 16 -2.23 -17.06 5.53
CA ALA A 16 -1.38 -17.68 4.52
C ALA A 16 -1.29 -16.78 3.26
N ALA A 17 -2.41 -16.23 2.78
CA ALA A 17 -2.44 -15.27 1.68
C ALA A 17 -1.60 -14.02 1.99
N ALA A 18 -1.77 -13.43 3.17
CA ALA A 18 -0.97 -12.29 3.62
C ALA A 18 0.53 -12.58 3.63
N LYS A 19 0.93 -13.75 4.15
CA LYS A 19 2.35 -14.17 4.19
C LYS A 19 2.95 -14.32 2.80
N THR A 20 2.23 -14.96 1.87
CA THR A 20 2.72 -15.12 0.48
C THR A 20 2.77 -13.76 -0.23
N THR A 21 1.83 -12.87 0.03
CA THR A 21 1.81 -11.50 -0.50
C THR A 21 2.99 -10.67 -0.01
N VAL A 22 3.36 -10.77 1.28
CA VAL A 22 4.58 -10.13 1.81
C VAL A 22 5.83 -10.60 1.04
N THR A 23 5.96 -11.93 0.81
CA THR A 23 7.09 -12.47 0.04
C THR A 23 7.11 -11.92 -1.40
N ALA A 24 5.95 -11.83 -2.03
CA ALA A 24 5.83 -11.33 -3.40
C ALA A 24 6.12 -9.82 -3.51
N LEU A 25 5.66 -9.02 -2.55
CA LEU A 25 5.97 -7.59 -2.50
C LEU A 25 7.47 -7.34 -2.37
N LEU A 26 8.14 -8.02 -1.44
CA LEU A 26 9.60 -7.90 -1.24
C LEU A 26 10.35 -8.32 -2.52
N ALA A 27 9.93 -9.40 -3.18
CA ALA A 27 10.52 -9.80 -4.46
C ALA A 27 10.33 -8.73 -5.55
N GLY A 28 9.16 -8.10 -5.61
CA GLY A 28 8.88 -6.97 -6.49
C GLY A 28 9.80 -5.77 -6.20
N MET A 29 9.94 -5.38 -4.93
CA MET A 29 10.85 -4.31 -4.51
C MET A 29 12.30 -4.58 -4.97
N HIS A 30 12.76 -5.82 -4.83
CA HIS A 30 14.11 -6.23 -5.24
C HIS A 30 14.33 -6.22 -6.77
N ALA A 31 13.28 -6.31 -7.56
CA ALA A 31 13.37 -6.24 -9.02
C ALA A 31 13.42 -4.80 -9.57
N ILE A 32 13.05 -3.81 -8.77
CA ILE A 32 12.98 -2.41 -9.18
C ILE A 32 14.38 -1.82 -9.29
N ARG A 33 14.67 -1.26 -10.47
CA ARG A 33 15.88 -0.47 -10.75
C ARG A 33 15.72 0.34 -12.04
N PRO A 34 16.52 1.39 -12.27
CA PRO A 34 16.48 2.14 -13.52
C PRO A 34 16.71 1.23 -14.75
N GLY A 35 15.95 1.47 -15.83
CA GLY A 35 16.00 0.69 -17.08
C GLY A 35 15.14 -0.57 -17.10
N VAL A 36 14.58 -1.00 -15.97
CA VAL A 36 13.63 -2.12 -15.94
C VAL A 36 12.24 -1.64 -16.31
N GLN A 37 11.54 -2.42 -17.13
CA GLN A 37 10.13 -2.14 -17.45
C GLN A 37 9.22 -2.56 -16.29
N GLN A 38 8.15 -1.80 -16.04
CA GLN A 38 7.13 -2.09 -15.02
C GLN A 38 6.66 -3.55 -15.09
N ARG A 39 6.34 -4.04 -16.30
CA ARG A 39 5.89 -5.42 -16.57
C ARG A 39 6.86 -6.50 -16.09
N ILE A 40 8.15 -6.23 -16.07
CA ILE A 40 9.14 -7.19 -15.55
C ILE A 40 9.00 -7.35 -14.06
N VAL A 41 8.75 -6.27 -13.32
CA VAL A 41 8.50 -6.34 -11.88
C VAL A 41 7.21 -7.11 -11.59
N GLU A 42 6.15 -6.86 -12.36
CA GLU A 42 4.88 -7.59 -12.25
C GLU A 42 5.08 -9.10 -12.44
N SER A 43 5.87 -9.51 -13.43
CA SER A 43 6.18 -10.94 -13.66
C SER A 43 6.98 -11.58 -12.52
N VAL A 44 7.86 -10.80 -11.86
CA VAL A 44 8.58 -11.25 -10.66
C VAL A 44 7.63 -11.46 -9.50
N VAL A 45 6.70 -10.53 -9.27
CA VAL A 45 5.67 -10.63 -8.23
C VAL A 45 4.80 -11.88 -8.45
N GLU A 46 4.28 -12.07 -9.67
CA GLU A 46 3.48 -13.24 -10.03
C GLU A 46 4.24 -14.55 -9.78
N SER A 47 5.50 -14.62 -10.23
CA SER A 47 6.37 -15.79 -10.00
C SER A 47 6.61 -16.03 -8.51
N ALA A 48 6.74 -14.98 -7.70
CA ALA A 48 6.93 -15.10 -6.26
C ALA A 48 5.68 -15.62 -5.54
N CYS A 49 4.46 -15.23 -5.97
CA CYS A 49 3.21 -15.81 -5.48
C CYS A 49 3.21 -17.34 -5.71
N TRP A 50 3.44 -17.78 -6.95
CA TRP A 50 3.51 -19.21 -7.32
C TRP A 50 4.58 -19.98 -6.52
N ASN A 51 5.80 -19.45 -6.44
CA ASN A 51 6.92 -20.07 -5.74
C ASN A 51 6.72 -20.16 -4.22
N SER A 52 5.86 -19.30 -3.66
CA SER A 52 5.48 -19.31 -2.24
C SER A 52 4.34 -20.29 -1.93
N GLY A 53 3.83 -21.01 -2.94
CA GLY A 53 2.75 -21.98 -2.81
C GLY A 53 1.34 -21.39 -2.90
N ALA A 54 1.20 -20.12 -3.24
CA ALA A 54 -0.07 -19.50 -3.57
C ALA A 54 -0.62 -20.00 -4.92
N HIS A 55 -1.90 -19.78 -5.19
CA HIS A 55 -2.55 -20.14 -6.45
C HIS A 55 -2.33 -19.12 -7.57
N GLY A 56 -1.44 -18.15 -7.37
CA GLY A 56 -1.15 -17.05 -8.26
C GLY A 56 -1.39 -15.71 -7.59
N THR A 57 -1.49 -14.66 -8.40
CA THR A 57 -1.95 -13.34 -7.95
C THR A 57 -3.46 -13.29 -7.92
N ASP A 58 -4.03 -12.58 -6.96
CA ASP A 58 -5.47 -12.36 -6.83
C ASP A 58 -5.99 -11.36 -7.86
N PHE A 59 -5.21 -10.31 -8.07
CA PHE A 59 -5.44 -9.29 -9.07
C PHE A 59 -4.14 -9.02 -9.84
N TRP A 60 -4.23 -8.18 -10.86
CA TRP A 60 -3.05 -7.76 -11.60
C TRP A 60 -2.07 -7.04 -10.67
N PRO A 61 -0.83 -7.53 -10.49
CA PRO A 61 0.14 -6.85 -9.64
C PRO A 61 0.53 -5.53 -10.29
N TRP A 62 0.25 -4.42 -9.60
CA TRP A 62 0.53 -3.10 -10.13
C TRP A 62 1.94 -2.66 -9.78
N SER A 63 2.73 -2.37 -10.81
CA SER A 63 4.06 -1.78 -10.69
C SER A 63 4.09 -0.50 -11.52
N MET A 64 3.56 0.58 -10.96
CA MET A 64 3.40 1.86 -11.65
C MET A 64 4.50 2.83 -11.27
N SER A 65 5.26 3.40 -12.24
CA SER A 65 6.36 4.31 -11.99
C SER A 65 6.14 5.72 -12.53
N GLY A 66 6.77 6.69 -11.86
CA GLY A 66 6.71 8.10 -12.24
C GLY A 66 5.28 8.63 -12.29
N GLU A 67 4.89 9.24 -13.40
CA GLU A 67 3.54 9.79 -13.58
C GLU A 67 2.42 8.74 -13.50
N ASN A 68 2.74 7.45 -13.72
CA ASN A 68 1.76 6.37 -13.59
C ASN A 68 1.37 6.09 -12.14
N THR A 69 2.12 6.59 -11.15
CA THR A 69 1.75 6.50 -9.73
C THR A 69 0.60 7.41 -9.35
N VAL A 70 0.28 8.41 -10.20
CA VAL A 70 -0.70 9.46 -9.89
C VAL A 70 -2.12 8.97 -10.15
N PHE A 71 -2.98 9.05 -9.12
CA PHE A 71 -4.41 8.80 -9.27
C PHE A 71 -5.06 9.86 -10.18
N PRO A 72 -5.98 9.50 -11.10
CA PRO A 72 -6.56 8.18 -11.37
C PRO A 72 -5.83 7.39 -12.48
N ARG A 73 -4.63 7.76 -12.87
CA ARG A 73 -3.92 7.17 -14.01
C ARG A 73 -3.61 5.69 -13.78
N ASP A 74 -3.30 5.33 -12.54
CA ASP A 74 -3.09 3.97 -12.08
C ASP A 74 -4.30 3.05 -12.33
N PHE A 75 -5.52 3.53 -12.14
CA PHE A 75 -6.75 2.76 -12.41
C PHE A 75 -7.04 2.54 -13.89
N PHE A 76 -6.54 3.41 -14.75
CA PHE A 76 -6.65 3.23 -16.19
C PHE A 76 -5.66 2.18 -16.73
N SER A 77 -4.73 1.71 -15.92
CA SER A 77 -3.75 0.70 -16.31
C SER A 77 -4.40 -0.59 -16.79
N LEU A 78 -5.51 -1.01 -16.19
CA LEU A 78 -6.27 -2.19 -16.61
C LEU A 78 -6.83 -2.07 -18.04
N ALA A 79 -7.18 -0.85 -18.47
CA ALA A 79 -7.75 -0.60 -19.79
C ALA A 79 -6.68 -0.17 -20.82
N LEU A 80 -5.57 0.38 -20.36
CA LEU A 80 -4.55 1.02 -21.18
C LEU A 80 -3.14 0.45 -20.93
N TYR A 81 -3.06 -0.79 -20.49
CA TYR A 81 -1.85 -1.45 -20.01
C TYR A 81 -0.63 -1.29 -20.93
N ASP A 82 -0.77 -1.54 -22.21
CA ASP A 82 0.34 -1.43 -23.14
C ASP A 82 0.85 0.01 -23.32
N HIS A 83 -0.01 1.00 -23.07
CA HIS A 83 0.36 2.41 -23.14
C HIS A 83 1.02 2.94 -21.87
N LEU A 84 0.76 2.28 -20.72
CA LEU A 84 1.31 2.68 -19.44
C LEU A 84 2.60 1.93 -19.08
N ASN A 85 2.87 0.78 -19.71
CA ASN A 85 4.13 0.06 -19.52
C ASN A 85 5.30 0.90 -20.02
N LYS A 86 6.24 1.18 -19.14
CA LYS A 86 7.42 2.00 -19.44
C LYS A 86 8.65 1.49 -18.72
N GLU A 87 9.81 1.91 -19.17
CA GLU A 87 11.05 1.80 -18.39
C GLU A 87 11.03 2.76 -17.21
N MET A 88 11.37 2.25 -16.04
CA MET A 88 11.52 3.01 -14.82
C MET A 88 12.78 3.88 -14.90
N ARG A 89 12.71 5.11 -14.43
CA ARG A 89 13.80 6.08 -14.48
C ARG A 89 14.30 6.43 -13.09
N ALA A 90 15.60 6.70 -12.98
CA ALA A 90 16.18 7.20 -11.74
C ALA A 90 15.45 8.48 -11.27
N GLY A 91 15.19 8.58 -9.97
CA GLY A 91 14.45 9.69 -9.36
C GLY A 91 12.93 9.53 -9.37
N GLU A 92 12.36 8.57 -10.11
CA GLU A 92 10.93 8.24 -10.04
C GLU A 92 10.63 7.40 -8.79
N LEU A 93 9.37 7.48 -8.36
CA LEU A 93 8.77 6.54 -7.41
C LEU A 93 8.05 5.43 -8.16
N VAL A 94 7.92 4.27 -7.53
CA VAL A 94 7.09 3.15 -7.99
C VAL A 94 6.03 2.87 -6.93
N ARG A 95 4.78 2.83 -7.32
CA ARG A 95 3.71 2.22 -6.55
C ARG A 95 3.70 0.72 -6.87
N LEU A 96 3.91 -0.09 -5.84
CA LEU A 96 3.65 -1.53 -5.88
C LEU A 96 2.36 -1.82 -5.14
N ASP A 97 1.48 -2.59 -5.77
CA ASP A 97 0.22 -3.03 -5.22
C ASP A 97 0.04 -4.51 -5.60
N VAL A 98 0.02 -5.38 -4.61
CA VAL A 98 0.26 -6.81 -4.78
C VAL A 98 -0.69 -7.63 -3.93
N GLY A 99 -1.32 -8.62 -4.55
CA GLY A 99 -2.12 -9.63 -3.88
C GLY A 99 -1.80 -11.04 -4.37
N CYS A 100 -1.55 -11.98 -3.45
CA CYS A 100 -1.49 -13.41 -3.76
C CYS A 100 -2.76 -14.10 -3.29
N GLU A 101 -3.25 -15.10 -4.05
CA GLU A 101 -4.40 -15.92 -3.68
C GLU A 101 -3.96 -17.22 -2.99
N TRP A 102 -4.54 -17.51 -1.82
CA TRP A 102 -4.39 -18.76 -1.11
C TRP A 102 -5.75 -19.39 -0.81
N GLN A 103 -6.06 -20.53 -1.43
CA GLN A 103 -7.35 -21.24 -1.23
C GLN A 103 -8.58 -20.32 -1.40
N HIS A 104 -8.58 -19.47 -2.42
CA HIS A 104 -9.61 -18.48 -2.73
C HIS A 104 -9.71 -17.31 -1.72
N TYR A 105 -8.72 -17.15 -0.83
CA TYR A 105 -8.57 -16.00 0.04
C TYR A 105 -7.44 -15.09 -0.46
N GLN A 106 -7.67 -13.81 -0.36
CA GLN A 106 -6.85 -12.77 -0.98
C GLN A 106 -5.88 -12.17 0.03
N GLY A 107 -4.64 -11.99 -0.40
CA GLY A 107 -3.73 -11.04 0.24
C GLY A 107 -3.76 -9.74 -0.53
N ASP A 108 -3.52 -8.63 0.17
CA ASP A 108 -3.54 -7.31 -0.44
C ASP A 108 -2.60 -6.38 0.33
N LEU A 109 -1.62 -5.79 -0.36
CA LEU A 109 -0.50 -5.12 0.28
C LEU A 109 0.21 -4.17 -0.68
N GLY A 110 0.52 -2.97 -0.24
CA GLY A 110 1.18 -2.02 -1.12
C GLY A 110 2.17 -1.07 -0.48
N ARG A 111 3.14 -0.63 -1.29
CA ARG A 111 4.16 0.35 -0.92
C ARG A 111 4.52 1.24 -2.09
N THR A 112 4.90 2.48 -1.78
CA THR A 112 5.61 3.35 -2.72
C THR A 112 7.10 3.33 -2.41
N VAL A 113 7.91 2.97 -3.41
CA VAL A 113 9.36 2.80 -3.28
C VAL A 113 10.12 3.58 -4.35
N PRO A 114 11.39 3.97 -4.13
CA PRO A 114 12.16 4.72 -5.12
C PRO A 114 12.81 3.81 -6.17
N VAL A 115 12.73 4.17 -7.44
CA VAL A 115 13.33 3.39 -8.55
C VAL A 115 14.85 3.20 -8.37
N SER A 116 15.53 4.21 -7.84
CA SER A 116 17.00 4.18 -7.64
C SER A 116 17.47 3.46 -6.38
N GLY A 117 16.56 2.86 -5.59
CA GLY A 117 16.86 2.33 -4.27
C GLY A 117 17.03 3.40 -3.19
N HIS A 118 16.95 4.69 -3.56
CA HIS A 118 17.05 5.83 -2.65
C HIS A 118 16.02 6.89 -3.02
N TYR A 119 15.30 7.42 -2.03
CA TYR A 119 14.46 8.59 -2.19
C TYR A 119 15.33 9.84 -2.37
N THR A 120 14.81 10.82 -3.09
CA THR A 120 15.35 12.20 -2.96
C THR A 120 15.02 12.74 -1.56
N ASP A 121 15.71 13.79 -1.11
CA ASP A 121 15.49 14.36 0.23
C ASP A 121 14.01 14.80 0.40
N ASP A 122 13.42 15.40 -0.63
CA ASP A 122 12.03 15.85 -0.64
C ASP A 122 11.05 14.65 -0.60
N GLN A 123 11.32 13.60 -1.37
CA GLN A 123 10.52 12.36 -1.36
C GLN A 123 10.63 11.66 0.00
N ARG A 124 11.82 11.59 0.57
CA ARG A 124 12.08 10.98 1.88
C ARG A 124 11.27 11.67 2.97
N GLU A 125 11.35 13.01 3.05
CA GLU A 125 10.58 13.78 4.02
C GLU A 125 9.07 13.55 3.84
N THR A 126 8.60 13.66 2.60
CA THR A 126 7.17 13.48 2.27
C THR A 126 6.68 12.06 2.60
N TRP A 127 7.46 11.03 2.25
CA TRP A 127 7.15 9.65 2.56
C TRP A 127 7.09 9.39 4.06
N ASN A 128 8.07 9.85 4.83
CA ASN A 128 8.09 9.64 6.27
C ASN A 128 6.91 10.36 6.98
N ILE A 129 6.47 11.52 6.49
CA ILE A 129 5.24 12.18 6.96
C ILE A 129 4.00 11.34 6.62
N PHE A 130 3.94 10.79 5.40
CA PHE A 130 2.84 9.92 4.97
C PHE A 130 2.77 8.66 5.84
N VAL A 131 3.90 8.02 6.13
CA VAL A 131 4.02 6.86 7.02
C VAL A 131 3.59 7.20 8.45
N ALA A 132 4.00 8.35 8.99
CA ALA A 132 3.57 8.79 10.32
C ALA A 132 2.05 8.95 10.40
N ALA A 133 1.45 9.58 9.40
CA ALA A 133 0.01 9.74 9.29
C ALA A 133 -0.70 8.37 9.15
N TYR A 134 -0.13 7.46 8.34
CA TYR A 134 -0.62 6.09 8.18
C TYR A 134 -0.69 5.37 9.54
N HIS A 135 0.40 5.35 10.27
CA HIS A 135 0.44 4.69 11.59
C HIS A 135 -0.53 5.31 12.59
N ALA A 136 -0.71 6.63 12.56
CA ALA A 136 -1.70 7.29 13.41
C ALA A 136 -3.14 6.82 13.07
N GLY A 137 -3.48 6.73 11.78
CA GLY A 137 -4.76 6.19 11.33
C GLY A 137 -4.95 4.72 11.66
N ALA A 138 -3.93 3.89 11.45
CA ALA A 138 -3.95 2.46 11.77
C ALA A 138 -4.11 2.20 13.28
N ALA A 139 -3.49 3.02 14.12
CA ALA A 139 -3.51 2.86 15.58
C ALA A 139 -4.91 3.00 16.21
N VAL A 140 -5.87 3.60 15.51
CA VAL A 140 -7.24 3.73 16.03
C VAL A 140 -8.19 2.65 15.52
N LEU A 141 -7.72 1.78 14.62
CA LEU A 141 -8.55 0.70 14.09
C LEU A 141 -8.94 -0.28 15.20
N ARG A 142 -10.23 -0.45 15.39
CA ARG A 142 -10.86 -1.42 16.29
C ARG A 142 -12.34 -1.51 16.00
N ALA A 143 -13.00 -2.49 16.62
CA ALA A 143 -14.46 -2.60 16.53
C ALA A 143 -15.16 -1.31 16.99
N GLY A 144 -16.15 -0.89 16.20
CA GLY A 144 -16.93 0.32 16.46
C GLY A 144 -16.33 1.62 15.89
N VAL A 145 -15.11 1.60 15.35
CA VAL A 145 -14.52 2.76 14.66
C VAL A 145 -15.12 2.89 13.25
N THR A 146 -15.33 4.11 12.81
CA THR A 146 -15.75 4.42 11.44
C THR A 146 -14.54 4.76 10.57
N VAL A 147 -14.69 4.61 9.25
CA VAL A 147 -13.67 5.03 8.26
C VAL A 147 -13.34 6.51 8.41
N ASP A 148 -14.35 7.37 8.62
CA ASP A 148 -14.16 8.81 8.80
C ASP A 148 -13.35 9.15 10.07
N GLN A 149 -13.57 8.41 11.16
CA GLN A 149 -12.77 8.63 12.39
C GLN A 149 -11.29 8.31 12.16
N ALA A 150 -10.97 7.23 11.44
CA ALA A 150 -9.59 6.91 11.11
C ALA A 150 -8.97 7.96 10.17
N TYR A 151 -9.76 8.47 9.19
CA TYR A 151 -9.33 9.55 8.31
C TYR A 151 -8.99 10.83 9.09
N GLU A 152 -9.84 11.25 10.03
CA GLU A 152 -9.59 12.48 10.80
C GLU A 152 -8.33 12.37 11.68
N VAL A 153 -7.99 11.18 12.18
CA VAL A 153 -6.74 10.95 12.91
C VAL A 153 -5.54 11.05 11.95
N TRP A 154 -5.59 10.39 10.80
CA TRP A 154 -4.58 10.47 9.74
C TRP A 154 -4.35 11.93 9.30
N ARG A 155 -5.42 12.66 9.02
CA ARG A 155 -5.39 14.07 8.65
C ARG A 155 -4.77 14.95 9.75
N SER A 156 -5.15 14.71 11.01
CA SER A 156 -4.63 15.47 12.14
C SER A 156 -3.13 15.27 12.32
N GLU A 157 -2.64 14.06 12.03
CA GLU A 157 -1.20 13.78 12.05
C GLU A 157 -0.46 14.54 10.93
N LEU A 158 -0.96 14.53 9.70
CA LEU A 158 -0.39 15.35 8.63
C LEU A 158 -0.24 16.82 9.05
N LEU A 159 -1.30 17.40 9.61
CA LEU A 159 -1.29 18.81 10.04
C LEU A 159 -0.29 19.09 11.16
N ARG A 160 0.05 18.12 12.02
CA ARG A 160 1.10 18.29 13.04
C ARG A 160 2.47 18.51 12.43
N HIS A 161 2.75 17.94 11.26
CA HIS A 161 4.03 18.11 10.57
C HIS A 161 4.14 19.44 9.81
N ARG A 162 3.05 20.20 9.64
CA ARG A 162 3.04 21.43 8.83
C ARG A 162 4.09 22.45 9.25
N ALA A 163 4.31 22.64 10.55
CA ALA A 163 5.25 23.63 11.07
C ALA A 163 6.72 23.20 10.95
N THR A 164 7.00 21.92 10.74
CA THR A 164 8.34 21.33 10.70
C THR A 164 8.75 20.83 9.32
N ALA A 165 7.81 20.69 8.40
CA ALA A 165 8.10 20.29 7.01
C ALA A 165 8.98 21.33 6.31
N LYS A 166 10.08 20.87 5.73
CA LYS A 166 11.15 21.73 5.16
C LYS A 166 11.03 21.81 3.64
N SER A 167 10.75 20.69 2.96
CA SER A 167 10.66 20.65 1.51
C SER A 167 9.34 21.21 1.00
N ALA A 168 9.38 21.81 -0.19
CA ALA A 168 8.17 22.29 -0.85
C ALA A 168 7.19 21.15 -1.12
N LEU A 169 7.71 19.97 -1.53
CA LEU A 169 6.90 18.78 -1.78
C LEU A 169 6.10 18.34 -0.53
N ALA A 170 6.77 18.27 0.63
CA ALA A 170 6.12 17.91 1.89
C ALA A 170 5.07 18.94 2.32
N GLN A 171 5.36 20.24 2.17
CA GLN A 171 4.40 21.30 2.47
C GLN A 171 3.17 21.24 1.56
N HIS A 172 3.35 21.07 0.25
CA HIS A 172 2.26 20.89 -0.72
C HIS A 172 1.46 19.62 -0.42
N ALA A 173 2.14 18.53 -0.08
CA ALA A 173 1.50 17.27 0.30
C ALA A 173 0.57 17.46 1.51
N ILE A 174 1.04 18.07 2.59
CA ILE A 174 0.23 18.34 3.78
C ILE A 174 -0.98 19.22 3.43
N ASP A 175 -0.78 20.29 2.66
CA ASP A 175 -1.84 21.22 2.27
C ASP A 175 -2.89 20.57 1.35
N SER A 176 -2.47 19.67 0.49
CA SER A 176 -3.35 18.93 -0.42
C SER A 176 -4.08 17.80 0.32
N TRP A 177 -3.33 16.90 0.97
CA TRP A 177 -3.87 15.66 1.53
C TRP A 177 -4.73 15.88 2.78
N SER A 178 -4.54 16.99 3.48
CA SER A 178 -5.44 17.37 4.58
C SER A 178 -6.87 17.74 4.13
N LYS A 179 -7.13 17.81 2.82
CA LYS A 179 -8.44 18.05 2.23
C LYS A 179 -8.99 16.75 1.65
N ARG A 180 -10.15 16.30 2.14
CA ARG A 180 -10.74 14.99 1.77
C ARG A 180 -10.96 14.84 0.27
N GLU A 181 -11.32 15.90 -0.42
CA GLU A 181 -11.54 15.95 -1.86
C GLU A 181 -10.28 15.66 -2.70
N ASN A 182 -9.09 15.87 -2.14
CA ASN A 182 -7.80 15.62 -2.81
C ASN A 182 -7.26 14.21 -2.56
N VAL A 183 -7.92 13.42 -1.71
CA VAL A 183 -7.58 12.02 -1.42
C VAL A 183 -8.79 11.11 -1.61
N PRO A 184 -9.35 11.04 -2.83
CA PRO A 184 -10.61 10.33 -3.10
C PRO A 184 -10.53 8.84 -2.82
N PHE A 185 -9.35 8.24 -2.88
CA PHE A 185 -9.08 6.82 -2.60
C PHE A 185 -8.39 6.56 -1.25
N TRP A 186 -8.56 7.46 -0.29
CA TRP A 186 -8.26 7.12 1.09
C TRP A 186 -9.39 6.23 1.62
N GLN A 187 -9.10 4.94 1.83
CA GLN A 187 -10.12 3.96 2.14
C GLN A 187 -9.69 2.91 3.17
N ILE A 188 -10.70 2.28 3.73
CA ILE A 188 -10.62 1.01 4.44
C ILE A 188 -11.65 0.11 3.76
N HIS A 189 -11.20 -0.97 3.14
CA HIS A 189 -12.09 -1.90 2.47
C HIS A 189 -11.98 -3.32 3.05
N ALA A 190 -12.98 -4.16 2.77
CA ALA A 190 -12.94 -5.55 3.19
C ALA A 190 -11.98 -6.34 2.29
N THR A 191 -11.08 -7.12 2.86
CA THR A 191 -10.06 -7.84 2.11
C THR A 191 -10.66 -8.74 1.03
N ASN A 192 -11.58 -9.63 1.30
CA ASN A 192 -12.14 -10.55 0.29
C ASN A 192 -13.40 -10.04 -0.41
N LEU A 193 -13.74 -8.78 -0.27
CA LEU A 193 -14.99 -8.21 -0.76
C LEU A 193 -14.78 -6.82 -1.34
N LEU A 194 -13.84 -6.68 -2.28
CA LEU A 194 -13.48 -5.40 -2.93
C LEU A 194 -14.69 -4.58 -3.42
N ALA A 195 -15.75 -5.25 -3.87
CA ALA A 195 -16.98 -4.60 -4.31
C ALA A 195 -17.93 -4.24 -3.17
N ALA A 196 -17.70 -4.71 -1.96
CA ALA A 196 -18.59 -4.48 -0.83
C ALA A 196 -18.08 -3.30 0.00
N ARG A 197 -18.90 -2.25 0.12
CA ARG A 197 -18.60 -1.18 1.07
C ARG A 197 -18.51 -1.76 2.48
N PRO A 198 -17.46 -1.44 3.24
CA PRO A 198 -17.40 -1.84 4.63
C PRO A 198 -18.61 -1.27 5.39
N PRO A 199 -19.07 -1.94 6.44
CA PRO A 199 -20.13 -1.39 7.28
C PRO A 199 -19.69 -0.04 7.87
N ALA A 200 -20.65 0.82 8.18
CA ALA A 200 -20.37 2.17 8.72
C ALA A 200 -19.43 2.16 9.94
N MET A 201 -19.50 1.10 10.74
CA MET A 201 -18.57 0.82 11.84
C MET A 201 -17.93 -0.56 11.62
N LEU A 202 -16.62 -0.66 11.81
CA LEU A 202 -15.89 -1.90 11.66
C LEU A 202 -16.31 -2.92 12.73
N PRO A 203 -16.77 -4.14 12.37
CA PRO A 203 -17.09 -5.16 13.35
C PRO A 203 -15.82 -5.92 13.78
N ALA A 204 -15.80 -6.44 15.01
CA ALA A 204 -14.76 -7.38 15.44
C ALA A 204 -14.82 -8.67 14.60
N GLY A 205 -13.67 -9.22 14.22
CA GLY A 205 -13.53 -10.41 13.37
C GLY A 205 -13.54 -10.11 11.87
N MET A 206 -13.64 -8.85 11.45
CA MET A 206 -13.51 -8.45 10.05
C MET A 206 -12.03 -8.28 9.69
N THR A 207 -11.62 -8.74 8.51
CA THR A 207 -10.35 -8.37 7.89
C THR A 207 -10.57 -7.20 6.94
N VAL A 208 -9.68 -6.23 7.05
CA VAL A 208 -9.71 -5.01 6.23
C VAL A 208 -8.34 -4.68 5.68
N ASN A 209 -8.34 -4.01 4.55
CA ASN A 209 -7.18 -3.29 4.03
C ASN A 209 -7.31 -1.82 4.39
N PHE A 210 -6.26 -1.27 4.98
CA PHE A 210 -6.14 0.17 5.21
C PHE A 210 -5.23 0.76 4.14
N GLU A 211 -5.82 1.55 3.25
CA GLU A 211 -5.24 1.93 1.96
C GLU A 211 -5.41 3.44 1.68
N PRO A 212 -4.55 4.30 2.20
CA PRO A 212 -4.45 5.67 1.72
C PRO A 212 -3.66 5.75 0.41
N ILE A 213 -4.32 6.32 -0.63
CA ILE A 213 -3.70 6.71 -1.89
C ILE A 213 -3.77 8.23 -1.99
N ALA A 214 -2.63 8.87 -2.23
CA ALA A 214 -2.54 10.32 -2.36
C ALA A 214 -1.53 10.72 -3.45
N SER A 215 -1.75 11.88 -4.06
CA SER A 215 -0.84 12.41 -5.08
C SER A 215 -0.54 13.87 -4.82
N VAL A 216 0.68 14.28 -5.15
CA VAL A 216 1.14 15.67 -5.07
C VAL A 216 2.24 15.91 -6.10
N ASP A 217 2.21 17.05 -6.78
CA ASP A 217 3.23 17.51 -7.73
C ASP A 217 3.67 16.41 -8.74
N GLY A 218 2.70 15.65 -9.27
CA GLY A 218 2.94 14.60 -10.27
C GLY A 218 3.54 13.31 -9.70
N GLN A 219 3.55 13.12 -8.39
CA GLN A 219 4.03 11.93 -7.71
C GLN A 219 2.92 11.30 -6.88
N GLY A 220 2.79 9.97 -6.94
CA GLY A 220 1.82 9.20 -6.15
C GLY A 220 2.48 8.57 -4.93
N PHE A 221 1.73 8.54 -3.84
CA PHE A 221 2.11 7.96 -2.55
C PHE A 221 1.02 6.99 -2.12
N PHE A 222 1.44 5.79 -1.74
CA PHE A 222 0.57 4.67 -1.44
C PHE A 222 1.19 3.77 -0.37
N LEU A 223 0.39 3.40 0.59
CA LEU A 223 0.77 2.44 1.63
C LEU A 223 -0.47 1.66 2.02
N GLU A 224 -0.36 0.36 2.04
CA GLU A 224 -1.45 -0.54 2.35
C GLU A 224 -0.99 -1.72 3.17
N ASP A 225 -1.79 -2.11 4.15
CA ASP A 225 -1.64 -3.33 4.94
C ASP A 225 -2.98 -3.95 5.30
N MET A 226 -2.96 -5.27 5.50
CA MET A 226 -4.10 -6.05 5.98
C MET A 226 -4.17 -6.04 7.51
N TYR A 227 -5.36 -5.87 8.04
CA TYR A 227 -5.64 -5.90 9.48
C TYR A 227 -6.84 -6.78 9.83
N LEU A 228 -6.72 -7.56 10.90
CA LEU A 228 -7.87 -8.17 11.56
C LEU A 228 -8.36 -7.23 12.66
N ILE A 229 -9.61 -6.82 12.55
CA ILE A 229 -10.26 -5.93 13.53
C ILE A 229 -10.62 -6.73 14.78
N THR A 230 -10.16 -6.30 15.94
CA THR A 230 -10.50 -6.86 17.24
C THR A 230 -11.32 -5.87 18.08
N LYS A 231 -11.77 -6.28 19.25
CA LYS A 231 -12.50 -5.38 20.17
C LYS A 231 -11.60 -4.28 20.73
N GLU A 232 -10.34 -4.61 20.97
CA GLU A 232 -9.36 -3.75 21.63
C GLU A 232 -8.49 -2.96 20.67
N GLY A 233 -8.33 -3.44 19.43
CA GLY A 233 -7.44 -2.85 18.43
C GLY A 233 -7.54 -3.54 17.08
N ALA A 234 -6.42 -3.58 16.33
CA ALA A 234 -6.28 -4.34 15.10
C ALA A 234 -4.97 -5.14 15.10
N GLU A 235 -5.02 -6.38 14.62
CA GLU A 235 -3.85 -7.24 14.40
C GLU A 235 -3.35 -7.03 12.98
N LEU A 236 -2.08 -6.67 12.81
CA LEU A 236 -1.44 -6.57 11.49
C LEU A 236 -1.21 -7.98 10.93
N LEU A 237 -1.77 -8.29 9.76
CA LEU A 237 -1.64 -9.59 9.10
C LEU A 237 -0.46 -9.64 8.11
N THR A 238 0.11 -8.51 7.74
CA THR A 238 1.22 -8.35 6.79
C THR A 238 2.52 -7.85 7.45
N PRO A 239 2.99 -8.47 8.57
CA PRO A 239 4.21 -8.03 9.22
C PRO A 239 5.46 -8.31 8.38
N GLY A 240 6.54 -7.56 8.63
CA GLY A 240 7.86 -7.80 8.01
C GLY A 240 8.12 -6.97 6.75
N VAL A 241 7.21 -6.09 6.36
CA VAL A 241 7.42 -5.14 5.27
C VAL A 241 7.93 -3.80 5.82
N PRO A 242 8.97 -3.19 5.22
CA PRO A 242 9.49 -1.91 5.67
C PRO A 242 8.49 -0.76 5.50
N TYR A 243 8.58 0.24 6.39
CA TYR A 243 7.73 1.43 6.36
C TYR A 243 8.53 2.70 6.09
N SER A 244 9.52 3.04 6.94
CA SER A 244 10.24 4.29 6.78
C SER A 244 11.09 4.30 5.51
N ALA A 245 11.43 5.49 5.03
CA ALA A 245 12.30 5.62 3.87
C ALA A 245 13.63 4.90 4.07
N GLU A 246 14.21 4.98 5.26
CA GLU A 246 15.47 4.33 5.62
C GLU A 246 15.36 2.80 5.55
N GLN A 247 14.27 2.24 6.10
CA GLN A 247 14.03 0.79 6.07
C GLN A 247 13.81 0.28 4.64
N ILE A 248 13.06 1.02 3.81
CA ILE A 248 12.82 0.67 2.41
C ILE A 248 14.13 0.70 1.62
N GLU A 249 14.96 1.72 1.82
CA GLU A 249 16.27 1.82 1.16
C GLU A 249 17.21 0.69 1.58
N GLU A 250 17.23 0.34 2.87
CA GLU A 250 18.00 -0.80 3.37
C GLU A 250 17.55 -2.11 2.73
N GLU A 251 16.24 -2.36 2.65
CA GLU A 251 15.66 -3.54 2.02
C GLU A 251 16.03 -3.65 0.54
N MET A 252 15.92 -2.54 -0.20
CA MET A 252 16.26 -2.51 -1.63
C MET A 252 17.76 -2.70 -1.88
N LEU A 253 18.64 -2.26 -0.95
CA LEU A 253 20.09 -2.47 -1.04
C LEU A 253 20.50 -3.91 -0.75
N HIS A 254 19.78 -4.64 0.11
CA HIS A 254 20.07 -6.05 0.40
C HIS A 254 19.94 -6.93 -0.84
N ALA A 255 19.04 -6.61 -1.75
CA ALA A 255 18.86 -7.31 -3.03
C ALA A 255 20.03 -7.15 -4.01
N SER A 256 20.85 -6.11 -3.83
CA SER A 256 21.97 -5.79 -4.73
C SER A 256 23.27 -6.50 -4.35
N ARG A 257 23.27 -7.28 -3.26
CA ARG A 257 24.44 -8.08 -2.84
C ARG A 257 24.39 -9.45 -3.48
N PRO A 258 25.45 -9.85 -4.23
CA PRO A 258 25.53 -11.15 -4.88
C PRO A 258 25.58 -12.31 -3.89
#